data_b762c00855658b0c8a5e8ea1c37371c8
#
_entry.id   b762c00855658b0c8a5e8ea1c37371c8
#
_cell.length_a   1.000
_cell.length_b   1.000
_cell.length_c   1.000
_cell.angle_alpha   90.00
_cell.angle_beta   90.00
_cell.angle_gamma   90.00
#
_symmetry.space_group_name_H-M   'P 1'
#
loop_
_entity.id
_entity.type
_entity.pdbx_description
1 polymer ?
#
loop_
_entity_poly.entity_id
_entity_poly.type
_entity_poly.pdbx_seq_one_letter_code
_entity_poly.pdbx_strand_id
1 'polypeptide(L)'
;DLRPARGIGRDGGPDFALDVPKDGYAWWYVDALSDDGRHGLVIIVFIGSVFSPYYAWRRRSGPADPLAHCAVNVALYGPGGRWAMTERGAGPRARASDHLAIGPSQVSWDRGRLTIAIDEIAVPIPRRVRGTVTVTPTSAPSRAFHLDAEGHHRWRPIAPAARVEARFSDPDLSWSGHGYCDT
;
A
#
# COMPACT_ATOMS: atom_id res chain seq x y z
N ASP A 1 16.47 -5.53 26.64
CA ASP A 1 15.95 -4.24 26.13
C ASP A 1 15.31 -4.47 24.77
N LEU A 2 14.00 -4.80 24.79
CA LEU A 2 13.20 -4.90 23.57
C LEU A 2 12.88 -3.47 23.10
N ARG A 3 13.75 -2.88 22.30
CA ARG A 3 13.38 -1.68 21.55
C ARG A 3 12.24 -2.05 20.62
N PRO A 4 11.12 -1.30 20.58
CA PRO A 4 10.05 -1.55 19.63
C PRO A 4 10.66 -1.51 18.23
N ALA A 5 10.37 -2.52 17.43
CA ALA A 5 10.83 -2.56 16.04
C ALA A 5 10.30 -1.31 15.34
N ARG A 6 11.19 -0.51 14.72
CA ARG A 6 10.82 0.65 13.91
C ARG A 6 9.81 0.18 12.85
N GLY A 7 8.75 0.95 12.63
CA GLY A 7 7.72 0.65 11.64
C GLY A 7 6.44 0.02 12.21
N ILE A 8 6.28 0.00 13.54
CA ILE A 8 5.02 -0.37 14.19
C ILE A 8 4.32 0.91 14.63
N GLY A 9 3.19 1.21 14.01
CA GLY A 9 2.28 2.26 14.44
C GLY A 9 1.55 1.91 15.73
N ARG A 10 0.75 2.84 16.22
CA ARG A 10 -0.14 2.62 17.35
C ARG A 10 -1.07 1.43 17.05
N ASP A 11 -1.43 0.67 18.07
CA ASP A 11 -2.36 -0.47 17.98
C ASP A 11 -1.94 -1.60 17.02
N GLY A 12 -0.62 -1.76 16.81
CA GLY A 12 -0.10 -2.84 15.96
C GLY A 12 -0.24 -2.62 14.44
N GLY A 13 -0.78 -1.49 14.02
CA GLY A 13 -0.96 -1.12 12.63
C GLY A 13 0.34 -0.72 11.91
N PRO A 14 0.22 -0.21 10.66
CA PRO A 14 1.34 0.37 9.94
C PRO A 14 1.81 1.68 10.59
N ASP A 15 3.08 2.02 10.38
CA ASP A 15 3.60 3.35 10.63
C ASP A 15 3.95 4.00 9.29
N PHE A 16 3.10 4.92 8.83
CA PHE A 16 3.34 5.62 7.57
C PHE A 16 4.39 6.73 7.69
N ALA A 17 4.80 7.10 8.91
CA ALA A 17 5.85 8.08 9.18
C ALA A 17 7.25 7.45 9.34
N LEU A 18 7.39 6.13 9.11
CA LEU A 18 8.67 5.46 9.23
C LEU A 18 9.75 6.14 8.37
N ASP A 19 10.96 6.25 8.90
CA ASP A 19 12.08 6.83 8.16
C ASP A 19 12.53 5.85 7.05
N VAL A 20 12.53 6.34 5.79
CA VAL A 20 13.01 5.60 4.64
C VAL A 20 14.32 6.24 4.18
N PRO A 21 15.46 5.56 4.30
CA PRO A 21 16.75 6.12 3.92
C PRO A 21 16.84 6.39 2.41
N LYS A 22 17.82 7.18 2.00
CA LYS A 22 18.14 7.36 0.57
C LYS A 22 18.36 6.00 -0.08
N ASP A 23 17.90 5.86 -1.31
CA ASP A 23 17.91 4.62 -2.10
C ASP A 23 17.05 3.48 -1.51
N GLY A 24 16.39 3.73 -0.39
CA GLY A 24 15.50 2.79 0.28
C GLY A 24 14.09 2.78 -0.29
N TYR A 25 13.27 1.93 0.30
CA TYR A 25 11.85 1.84 -0.02
C TYR A 25 11.04 1.41 1.20
N ALA A 26 9.75 1.69 1.13
CA ALA A 26 8.74 1.11 1.99
C ALA A 26 7.47 0.85 1.18
N TRP A 27 6.74 -0.21 1.52
CA TRP A 27 5.44 -0.49 0.93
C TRP A 27 4.42 -0.86 1.97
N TRP A 28 3.16 -0.70 1.61
CA TRP A 28 2.00 -1.26 2.29
C TRP A 28 1.20 -2.02 1.24
N TYR A 29 1.19 -3.32 1.38
CA TYR A 29 0.57 -4.25 0.45
C TYR A 29 -0.76 -4.74 0.98
N VAL A 30 -1.76 -4.80 0.12
CA VAL A 30 -3.06 -5.42 0.39
C VAL A 30 -3.43 -6.27 -0.80
N ASP A 31 -3.83 -7.50 -0.55
CA ASP A 31 -4.57 -8.31 -1.51
C ASP A 31 -5.88 -8.82 -0.93
N ALA A 32 -6.83 -9.10 -1.80
CA ALA A 32 -8.10 -9.65 -1.38
C ALA A 32 -8.82 -10.37 -2.53
N LEU A 33 -9.66 -11.33 -2.14
CA LEU A 33 -10.54 -12.07 -3.01
C LEU A 33 -11.97 -11.98 -2.46
N SER A 34 -12.95 -11.71 -3.35
CA SER A 34 -14.36 -11.67 -2.99
C SER A 34 -14.88 -13.03 -2.52
N ASP A 35 -15.90 -13.04 -1.67
CA ASP A 35 -16.48 -14.28 -1.13
C ASP A 35 -16.99 -15.24 -2.22
N ASP A 36 -17.42 -14.71 -3.37
CA ASP A 36 -17.85 -15.49 -4.52
C ASP A 36 -16.70 -15.88 -5.48
N GLY A 37 -15.47 -15.45 -5.17
CA GLY A 37 -14.27 -15.73 -5.98
C GLY A 37 -14.23 -15.05 -7.35
N ARG A 38 -15.17 -14.14 -7.65
CA ARG A 38 -15.29 -13.52 -8.99
C ARG A 38 -14.44 -12.25 -9.12
N HIS A 39 -14.11 -11.61 -8.02
CA HIS A 39 -13.36 -10.36 -7.98
C HIS A 39 -12.16 -10.48 -7.06
N GLY A 40 -11.09 -9.84 -7.43
CA GLY A 40 -9.91 -9.71 -6.60
C GLY A 40 -9.32 -8.30 -6.72
N LEU A 41 -8.48 -7.95 -5.78
CA LEU A 41 -7.68 -6.73 -5.86
C LEU A 41 -6.28 -6.94 -5.30
N VAL A 42 -5.35 -6.13 -5.82
CA VAL A 42 -4.04 -5.88 -5.21
C VAL A 42 -3.83 -4.38 -5.16
N ILE A 43 -3.48 -3.87 -4.00
CA ILE A 43 -3.12 -2.47 -3.80
C ILE A 43 -1.75 -2.43 -3.15
N ILE A 44 -0.85 -1.61 -3.70
CA ILE A 44 0.45 -1.35 -3.10
C ILE A 44 0.68 0.15 -3.05
N VAL A 45 0.90 0.66 -1.86
CA VAL A 45 1.28 2.05 -1.64
C VAL A 45 2.78 2.09 -1.37
N PHE A 46 3.52 2.90 -2.13
CA PHE A 46 4.98 2.94 -2.06
C PHE A 46 5.51 4.31 -1.62
N ILE A 47 6.57 4.26 -0.82
CA ILE A 47 7.60 5.27 -0.73
C ILE A 47 8.86 4.67 -1.36
N GLY A 48 9.43 5.33 -2.38
CA GLY A 48 10.53 4.75 -3.15
C GLY A 48 10.08 3.54 -3.97
N SER A 49 9.21 3.76 -4.97
CA SER A 49 8.62 2.68 -5.75
C SER A 49 9.66 1.81 -6.44
N VAL A 50 9.74 0.54 -6.03
CA VAL A 50 10.65 -0.45 -6.62
C VAL A 50 10.29 -0.81 -8.07
N PHE A 51 9.09 -0.48 -8.51
CA PHE A 51 8.64 -0.67 -9.90
C PHE A 51 8.89 0.54 -10.79
N SER A 52 9.40 1.65 -10.22
CA SER A 52 9.67 2.87 -10.98
C SER A 52 10.98 2.78 -11.76
N PRO A 53 10.93 2.85 -13.11
CA PRO A 53 12.15 2.99 -13.89
C PRO A 53 12.86 4.32 -13.64
N TYR A 54 12.12 5.38 -13.28
CA TYR A 54 12.69 6.68 -12.94
C TYR A 54 13.47 6.63 -11.63
N TYR A 55 12.95 5.95 -10.61
CA TYR A 55 13.66 5.75 -9.35
C TYR A 55 14.92 4.90 -9.56
N ALA A 56 14.80 3.81 -10.30
CA ALA A 56 15.96 2.98 -10.65
C ALA A 56 17.03 3.75 -11.43
N TRP A 57 16.62 4.59 -12.38
CA TRP A 57 17.54 5.44 -13.13
C TRP A 57 18.18 6.51 -12.24
N ARG A 58 17.39 7.15 -11.38
CA ARG A 58 17.90 8.19 -10.46
C ARG A 58 18.96 7.64 -9.51
N ARG A 59 18.77 6.45 -8.97
CA ARG A 59 19.73 5.75 -8.10
C ARG A 59 21.07 5.45 -8.78
N ARG A 60 21.11 5.31 -10.10
CA ARG A 60 22.36 5.14 -10.86
C ARG A 60 23.17 6.43 -10.94
N SER A 61 22.53 7.58 -10.79
CA SER A 61 23.18 8.90 -10.90
C SER A 61 23.60 9.49 -9.56
N GLY A 62 23.35 8.79 -8.45
CA GLY A 62 23.68 9.19 -7.08
C GLY A 62 22.53 8.88 -6.12
N PRO A 63 22.70 9.15 -4.83
CA PRO A 63 21.70 8.88 -3.81
C PRO A 63 20.35 9.54 -4.15
N ALA A 64 19.29 8.75 -4.23
CA ALA A 64 17.95 9.21 -4.59
C ALA A 64 17.05 9.32 -3.34
N ASP A 65 16.24 10.36 -3.29
CA ASP A 65 15.24 10.55 -2.24
C ASP A 65 14.00 9.68 -2.55
N PRO A 66 13.68 8.68 -1.72
CA PRO A 66 12.51 7.83 -1.95
C PRO A 66 11.18 8.60 -1.88
N LEU A 67 11.12 9.72 -1.16
CA LEU A 67 9.91 10.55 -1.08
C LEU A 67 9.58 11.22 -2.41
N ALA A 68 10.57 11.43 -3.29
CA ALA A 68 10.33 11.93 -4.65
C ALA A 68 9.81 10.84 -5.62
N HIS A 69 9.64 9.60 -5.15
CA HIS A 69 9.23 8.45 -5.96
C HIS A 69 8.14 7.63 -5.27
N CYS A 70 7.14 8.32 -4.74
CA CYS A 70 5.97 7.68 -4.15
C CYS A 70 5.00 7.22 -5.23
N ALA A 71 4.36 6.07 -5.05
CA ALA A 71 3.43 5.53 -6.02
C ALA A 71 2.25 4.81 -5.37
N VAL A 72 1.14 4.77 -6.10
CA VAL A 72 -0.02 3.92 -5.79
C VAL A 72 -0.23 2.98 -6.97
N ASN A 73 -0.14 1.69 -6.70
CA ASN A 73 -0.47 0.63 -7.63
C ASN A 73 -1.81 0.01 -7.22
N VAL A 74 -2.74 -0.08 -8.15
CA VAL A 74 -4.06 -0.69 -7.94
C VAL A 74 -4.35 -1.62 -9.09
N ALA A 75 -4.58 -2.89 -8.81
CA ALA A 75 -5.03 -3.89 -9.76
C ALA A 75 -6.38 -4.45 -9.29
N LEU A 76 -7.39 -4.30 -10.11
CA LEU A 76 -8.71 -4.90 -9.92
C LEU A 76 -8.86 -6.05 -10.91
N TYR A 77 -9.20 -7.22 -10.41
CA TYR A 77 -9.35 -8.45 -11.18
C TYR A 77 -10.83 -8.87 -11.28
N GLY A 78 -11.16 -9.58 -12.35
CA GLY A 78 -12.51 -10.04 -12.64
C GLY A 78 -13.27 -9.08 -13.57
N PRO A 79 -14.61 -9.19 -13.65
CA PRO A 79 -15.42 -8.32 -14.48
C PRO A 79 -15.22 -6.83 -14.11
N GLY A 80 -14.95 -5.99 -15.10
CA GLY A 80 -14.64 -4.58 -14.89
C GLY A 80 -13.21 -4.32 -14.39
N GLY A 81 -12.32 -5.31 -14.46
CA GLY A 81 -10.94 -5.22 -14.02
C GLY A 81 -10.19 -4.05 -14.63
N ARG A 82 -9.35 -3.39 -13.82
CA ARG A 82 -8.53 -2.22 -14.20
C ARG A 82 -7.20 -2.28 -13.47
N TRP A 83 -6.20 -1.72 -14.09
CA TRP A 83 -4.89 -1.54 -13.48
C TRP A 83 -4.45 -0.09 -13.58
N ALA A 84 -4.02 0.47 -12.47
CA ALA A 84 -3.42 1.78 -12.39
C ALA A 84 -2.11 1.70 -11.61
N MET A 85 -1.08 2.35 -12.10
CA MET A 85 0.16 2.56 -11.38
C MET A 85 0.62 3.99 -11.64
N THR A 86 0.55 4.82 -10.62
CA THR A 86 0.85 6.25 -10.75
C THR A 86 1.93 6.65 -9.77
N GLU A 87 3.08 7.03 -10.30
CA GLU A 87 4.18 7.64 -9.54
C GLU A 87 3.97 9.14 -9.42
N ARG A 88 4.31 9.70 -8.26
CA ARG A 88 4.20 11.12 -7.92
C ARG A 88 5.55 11.65 -7.47
N GLY A 89 6.19 12.48 -8.32
CA GLY A 89 7.49 13.07 -8.06
C GLY A 89 7.50 14.21 -7.03
N ALA A 90 6.33 14.74 -6.68
CA ALA A 90 6.21 15.83 -5.71
C ALA A 90 6.22 15.36 -4.23
N GLY A 91 6.38 14.06 -4.00
CA GLY A 91 6.29 13.46 -2.67
C GLY A 91 4.85 13.32 -2.14
N PRO A 92 4.70 12.84 -0.90
CA PRO A 92 3.39 12.74 -0.26
C PRO A 92 2.78 14.13 -0.02
N ARG A 93 1.48 14.25 -0.23
CA ARG A 93 0.72 15.49 0.08
C ARG A 93 0.51 15.67 1.59
N ALA A 94 0.38 14.55 2.31
CA ALA A 94 0.33 14.50 3.76
C ALA A 94 0.89 13.17 4.23
N ARG A 95 1.55 13.18 5.38
CA ARG A 95 2.16 12.00 5.98
C ARG A 95 2.27 12.14 7.49
N ALA A 96 1.73 11.16 8.20
CA ALA A 96 1.87 11.00 9.64
C ALA A 96 1.91 9.49 9.95
N SER A 97 2.03 9.13 11.23
CA SER A 97 2.11 7.71 11.62
C SER A 97 0.86 6.91 11.24
N ASP A 98 -0.29 7.55 11.18
CA ASP A 98 -1.60 6.96 10.95
C ASP A 98 -2.18 7.23 9.55
N HIS A 99 -1.54 8.06 8.73
CA HIS A 99 -1.99 8.31 7.37
C HIS A 99 -0.87 8.69 6.39
N LEU A 100 -1.13 8.42 5.11
CA LEU A 100 -0.27 8.79 3.99
C LEU A 100 -1.15 9.14 2.78
N ALA A 101 -0.95 10.33 2.20
CA ALA A 101 -1.65 10.77 1.00
C ALA A 101 -0.66 10.97 -0.15
N ILE A 102 -0.87 10.26 -1.25
CA ILE A 102 -0.06 10.31 -2.48
C ILE A 102 -0.96 10.73 -3.65
N GLY A 103 -0.75 11.95 -4.15
CA GLY A 103 -1.66 12.52 -5.14
C GLY A 103 -3.09 12.62 -4.60
N PRO A 104 -4.11 12.14 -5.33
CA PRO A 104 -5.49 12.15 -4.87
C PRO A 104 -5.86 10.94 -4.01
N SER A 105 -5.00 9.91 -3.94
CA SER A 105 -5.23 8.70 -3.16
C SER A 105 -4.64 8.83 -1.76
N GLN A 106 -5.24 8.14 -0.80
CA GLN A 106 -4.77 8.15 0.58
C GLN A 106 -5.02 6.82 1.27
N VAL A 107 -4.18 6.53 2.26
CA VAL A 107 -4.32 5.40 3.16
C VAL A 107 -4.30 5.89 4.60
N SER A 108 -5.13 5.32 5.45
CA SER A 108 -5.22 5.67 6.86
C SER A 108 -5.46 4.44 7.73
N TRP A 109 -4.93 4.49 8.95
CA TRP A 109 -5.16 3.48 9.99
C TRP A 109 -5.85 4.12 11.17
N ASP A 110 -7.05 3.66 11.48
CA ASP A 110 -7.81 4.10 12.65
C ASP A 110 -8.51 2.93 13.32
N ARG A 111 -8.41 2.84 14.65
CA ARG A 111 -9.09 1.84 15.48
C ARG A 111 -8.93 0.41 14.98
N GLY A 112 -7.71 0.03 14.58
CA GLY A 112 -7.41 -1.32 14.09
C GLY A 112 -7.93 -1.61 12.69
N ARG A 113 -8.22 -0.60 11.88
CA ARG A 113 -8.74 -0.72 10.51
C ARG A 113 -7.93 0.10 9.55
N LEU A 114 -7.57 -0.50 8.41
CA LEU A 114 -6.96 0.19 7.29
C LEU A 114 -8.05 0.64 6.32
N THR A 115 -8.01 1.91 5.92
CA THR A 115 -8.89 2.47 4.88
C THR A 115 -8.04 3.05 3.78
N ILE A 116 -8.30 2.64 2.54
CA ILE A 116 -7.61 3.12 1.35
C ILE A 116 -8.63 3.80 0.44
N ALA A 117 -8.54 5.11 0.31
CA ALA A 117 -9.31 5.88 -0.67
C ALA A 117 -8.48 6.02 -1.95
N ILE A 118 -9.03 5.56 -3.05
CA ILE A 118 -8.36 5.47 -4.36
C ILE A 118 -9.02 6.45 -5.32
N ASP A 119 -8.19 7.21 -6.01
CA ASP A 119 -8.62 8.05 -7.14
C ASP A 119 -7.47 8.12 -8.16
N GLU A 120 -7.40 7.12 -9.03
CA GLU A 120 -6.32 6.93 -10.00
C GLU A 120 -6.86 6.80 -11.43
N ILE A 121 -5.96 6.82 -12.40
CA ILE A 121 -6.27 6.58 -13.81
C ILE A 121 -5.60 5.28 -14.25
N ALA A 122 -6.42 4.36 -14.76
CA ALA A 122 -5.97 3.08 -15.29
C ALA A 122 -5.16 3.24 -16.58
N VAL A 123 -4.33 2.26 -16.85
CA VAL A 123 -3.53 2.12 -18.06
C VAL A 123 -3.73 0.71 -18.63
N PRO A 124 -3.55 0.45 -19.94
CA PRO A 124 -3.18 1.41 -21.00
C PRO A 124 -4.34 2.28 -21.50
N ILE A 125 -5.59 1.89 -21.20
CA ILE A 125 -6.77 2.67 -21.58
C ILE A 125 -7.11 3.59 -20.40
N PRO A 126 -7.02 4.92 -20.56
CA PRO A 126 -7.30 5.86 -19.48
C PRO A 126 -8.76 5.77 -19.02
N ARG A 127 -8.97 5.16 -17.87
CA ARG A 127 -10.27 5.07 -17.19
C ARG A 127 -10.05 5.34 -15.72
N ARG A 128 -11.00 6.01 -15.09
CA ARG A 128 -10.88 6.31 -13.66
C ARG A 128 -10.97 5.03 -12.84
N VAL A 129 -10.19 4.95 -11.76
CA VAL A 129 -10.31 3.95 -10.70
C VAL A 129 -10.59 4.73 -9.44
N ARG A 130 -11.85 4.73 -8.98
CA ARG A 130 -12.25 5.52 -7.83
C ARG A 130 -13.09 4.69 -6.88
N GLY A 131 -12.67 4.66 -5.62
CA GLY A 131 -13.38 3.90 -4.59
C GLY A 131 -12.67 3.89 -3.26
N THR A 132 -13.17 3.07 -2.36
CA THR A 132 -12.63 2.86 -1.03
C THR A 132 -12.52 1.38 -0.75
N VAL A 133 -11.38 0.97 -0.21
CA VAL A 133 -11.14 -0.37 0.30
C VAL A 133 -10.90 -0.29 1.80
N THR A 134 -11.64 -1.10 2.55
CA THR A 134 -11.49 -1.20 4.01
C THR A 134 -11.00 -2.58 4.37
N VAL A 135 -9.91 -2.65 5.13
CA VAL A 135 -9.31 -3.90 5.62
C VAL A 135 -9.45 -3.94 7.13
N THR A 136 -10.18 -4.91 7.62
CA THR A 136 -10.39 -5.15 9.05
C THR A 136 -9.68 -6.44 9.44
N PRO A 137 -8.55 -6.38 10.17
CA PRO A 137 -7.83 -7.56 10.62
C PRO A 137 -8.74 -8.48 11.44
N THR A 138 -8.67 -9.78 11.16
CA THR A 138 -9.34 -10.85 11.93
C THR A 138 -8.36 -11.70 12.72
N SER A 139 -7.07 -11.44 12.56
CA SER A 139 -5.97 -12.07 13.30
C SER A 139 -5.02 -11.01 13.85
N ALA A 140 -4.29 -11.37 14.89
CA ALA A 140 -3.24 -10.51 15.43
C ALA A 140 -2.11 -10.31 14.39
N PRO A 141 -1.45 -9.12 14.39
CA PRO A 141 -0.30 -8.89 13.54
C PRO A 141 0.84 -9.83 13.92
N SER A 142 1.62 -10.24 12.92
CA SER A 142 2.79 -11.08 13.12
C SER A 142 4.02 -10.25 13.52
N ARG A 143 5.05 -10.94 13.99
CA ARG A 143 6.38 -10.34 14.17
C ARG A 143 6.96 -9.91 12.82
N ALA A 144 7.90 -8.97 12.84
CA ALA A 144 8.69 -8.64 11.67
C ALA A 144 9.76 -9.70 11.41
N PHE A 145 10.06 -9.92 10.15
CA PHE A 145 11.09 -10.84 9.67
C PHE A 145 12.12 -10.05 8.86
N HIS A 146 13.39 -10.44 8.96
CA HIS A 146 14.43 -10.01 8.04
C HIS A 146 14.47 -11.00 6.89
N LEU A 147 14.44 -10.47 5.65
CA LEU A 147 14.45 -11.28 4.42
C LEU A 147 15.86 -11.50 3.86
N ASP A 148 16.85 -10.81 4.43
CA ASP A 148 18.25 -10.88 4.08
C ASP A 148 19.14 -10.91 5.34
N ALA A 149 20.36 -11.42 5.21
CA ALA A 149 21.30 -11.57 6.32
C ALA A 149 21.76 -10.21 6.88
N GLU A 150 21.83 -9.18 6.04
CA GLU A 150 22.24 -7.82 6.38
C GLU A 150 21.12 -7.02 7.06
N GLY A 151 19.87 -7.53 7.03
CA GLY A 151 18.71 -6.89 7.63
C GLY A 151 18.23 -5.63 6.90
N HIS A 152 18.57 -5.47 5.62
CA HIS A 152 18.14 -4.35 4.79
C HIS A 152 16.67 -4.46 4.37
N HIS A 153 16.17 -5.70 4.24
CA HIS A 153 14.80 -5.98 3.84
C HIS A 153 14.02 -6.56 5.00
N ARG A 154 13.01 -5.83 5.43
CA ARG A 154 12.13 -6.23 6.53
C ARG A 154 10.73 -6.41 5.99
N TRP A 155 10.07 -7.44 6.46
CA TRP A 155 8.70 -7.77 6.12
C TRP A 155 7.90 -8.07 7.38
N ARG A 156 6.68 -7.56 7.44
CA ARG A 156 5.79 -7.77 8.57
C ARG A 156 4.34 -7.91 8.10
N PRO A 157 3.70 -9.07 8.30
CA PRO A 157 2.26 -9.19 8.18
C PRO A 157 1.56 -8.34 9.23
N ILE A 158 0.83 -7.31 8.79
CA ILE A 158 0.01 -6.44 9.64
C ILE A 158 -1.32 -7.14 9.91
N ALA A 159 -1.93 -7.69 8.87
CA ALA A 159 -3.16 -8.46 8.93
C ALA A 159 -2.97 -9.75 8.11
N PRO A 160 -2.43 -10.85 8.74
CA PRO A 160 -2.28 -12.14 8.08
C PRO A 160 -3.61 -12.72 7.58
N ALA A 161 -4.72 -12.34 8.21
CA ALA A 161 -6.06 -12.57 7.77
C ALA A 161 -6.91 -11.34 8.06
N ALA A 162 -7.73 -10.95 7.10
CA ALA A 162 -8.60 -9.79 7.22
C ALA A 162 -9.93 -10.00 6.52
N ARG A 163 -10.94 -9.30 6.98
CA ARG A 163 -12.16 -9.03 6.22
C ARG A 163 -11.95 -7.77 5.39
N VAL A 164 -12.28 -7.85 4.11
CA VAL A 164 -12.11 -6.73 3.17
C VAL A 164 -13.45 -6.34 2.59
N GLU A 165 -13.71 -5.03 2.56
CA GLU A 165 -14.84 -4.42 1.85
C GLU A 165 -14.28 -3.51 0.77
N ALA A 166 -14.66 -3.77 -0.47
CA ALA A 166 -14.29 -2.97 -1.64
C ALA A 166 -15.55 -2.29 -2.19
N ARG A 167 -15.50 -0.96 -2.32
CA ARG A 167 -16.60 -0.13 -2.83
C ARG A 167 -16.04 0.87 -3.81
N PHE A 168 -16.27 0.63 -5.09
CA PHE A 168 -15.84 1.50 -6.18
C PHE A 168 -17.05 2.14 -6.84
N SER A 169 -16.94 3.44 -7.10
CA SER A 169 -17.89 4.17 -7.95
C SER A 169 -17.47 4.14 -9.42
N ASP A 170 -16.18 3.85 -9.68
CA ASP A 170 -15.66 3.69 -11.03
C ASP A 170 -14.45 2.71 -11.02
N PRO A 171 -14.63 1.49 -11.55
CA PRO A 171 -15.86 0.90 -12.06
C PRO A 171 -16.95 0.79 -10.98
N ASP A 172 -18.23 0.80 -11.33
CA ASP A 172 -19.30 0.51 -10.39
C ASP A 172 -19.19 -0.94 -9.93
N LEU A 173 -18.60 -1.13 -8.74
CA LEU A 173 -18.21 -2.43 -8.22
C LEU A 173 -18.18 -2.40 -6.70
N SER A 174 -18.94 -3.30 -6.07
CA SER A 174 -18.91 -3.48 -4.62
C SER A 174 -18.93 -4.95 -4.25
N TRP A 175 -18.06 -5.34 -3.32
CA TRP A 175 -18.00 -6.70 -2.80
C TRP A 175 -17.32 -6.73 -1.44
N SER A 176 -17.53 -7.84 -0.75
CA SER A 176 -16.81 -8.18 0.48
C SER A 176 -16.10 -9.51 0.30
N GLY A 177 -15.00 -9.70 1.04
CA GLY A 177 -14.19 -10.88 0.90
C GLY A 177 -13.14 -11.02 1.98
N HIS A 178 -12.18 -11.88 1.72
CA HIS A 178 -11.05 -12.14 2.58
C HIS A 178 -9.78 -11.56 1.97
N GLY A 179 -8.86 -11.10 2.80
CA GLY A 179 -7.62 -10.52 2.34
C GLY A 179 -6.50 -10.57 3.35
N TYR A 180 -5.42 -9.95 2.96
CA TYR A 180 -4.14 -9.92 3.63
C TYR A 180 -3.56 -8.50 3.54
N CYS A 181 -2.76 -8.12 4.54
CA CYS A 181 -2.03 -6.85 4.53
C CYS A 181 -0.66 -7.00 5.19
N ASP A 182 0.37 -6.42 4.54
CA ASP A 182 1.74 -6.37 5.06
C ASP A 182 2.46 -5.04 4.80
N THR A 183 3.70 -4.97 5.31
CA THR A 183 4.67 -3.91 5.07
C THR A 183 6.08 -4.45 5.10
#